data_f8862284b82d5f3c71ca2bc22c9b6c9a
#
_entry.id   f8862284b82d5f3c71ca2bc22c9b6c9a
#
_cell.length_a   1.000
_cell.length_b   1.000
_cell.length_c   1.000
_cell.angle_alpha   90.00
_cell.angle_beta   90.00
_cell.angle_gamma   90.00
#
_symmetry.space_group_name_H-M   'P 1'
#
loop_
_entity.id
_entity.type
_entity.pdbx_description
1 polymer ?
#
loop_
_entity_poly.entity_id
_entity_poly.type
_entity_poly.pdbx_seq_one_letter_code
_entity_poly.pdbx_strand_id
1 'polypeptide(L)' 'MYIIILEVVLMNYNRVQDILNNKEKIDIFYDERPVWIQGVNNHIARVGFIDNFEERDVFIEDLYERNLYN' A
#
# COMPACT_ATOMS: atom_id res chain seq x y z
N MET A 1 8.24 16.61 -25.32
CA MET A 1 7.22 15.62 -24.91
C MET A 1 7.63 14.99 -23.58
N TYR A 2 6.71 14.91 -22.64
CA TYR A 2 6.96 14.26 -21.36
C TYR A 2 6.31 12.88 -21.38
N ILE A 3 7.05 11.89 -20.91
CA ILE A 3 6.53 10.55 -20.73
C ILE A 3 6.34 10.32 -19.24
N ILE A 4 5.13 9.99 -18.83
CA ILE A 4 4.83 9.64 -17.45
C ILE A 4 4.76 8.12 -17.39
N ILE A 5 5.62 7.54 -16.55
CA ILE A 5 5.65 6.10 -16.34
C ILE A 5 5.04 5.81 -14.97
N LEU A 6 4.01 4.98 -14.96
CA LEU A 6 3.41 4.52 -13.72
C LEU A 6 3.97 3.15 -13.38
N GLU A 7 4.63 3.06 -12.25
CA GLU A 7 5.14 1.81 -11.74
C GLU A 7 4.24 1.30 -10.62
N VAL A 8 3.83 0.04 -10.73
CA VAL A 8 3.08 -0.63 -9.67
C VAL A 8 4.00 -1.65 -9.03
N VAL A 9 4.18 -1.54 -7.71
CA VAL A 9 5.05 -2.42 -6.94
C VAL A 9 4.18 -3.23 -6.00
N LEU A 10 4.17 -4.55 -6.18
CA LEU A 10 3.46 -5.44 -5.29
C LEU A 10 4.14 -5.51 -3.93
N MET A 11 3.34 -5.58 -2.88
CA MET A 11 3.84 -5.57 -1.53
C MET A 11 4.11 -6.98 -1.02
N ASN A 12 5.11 -7.09 -0.14
CA ASN A 12 5.33 -8.28 0.64
C ASN A 12 5.51 -7.89 2.11
N TYR A 13 5.62 -8.87 2.98
CA TYR A 13 5.74 -8.62 4.42
C TYR A 13 6.92 -7.71 4.75
N ASN A 14 8.08 -7.97 4.15
CA ASN A 14 9.28 -7.18 4.43
C ASN A 14 9.11 -5.73 4.02
N ARG A 15 8.49 -5.48 2.87
CA ARG A 15 8.24 -4.12 2.40
C ARG A 15 7.26 -3.38 3.33
N VAL A 16 6.21 -4.07 3.78
CA VAL A 16 5.26 -3.49 4.73
C VAL A 16 5.96 -3.12 6.03
N GLN A 17 6.82 -3.99 6.54
CA GLN A 17 7.58 -3.71 7.76
C GLN A 17 8.51 -2.51 7.57
N ASP A 18 9.17 -2.39 6.43
CA ASP A 18 10.02 -1.24 6.14
C ASP A 18 9.23 0.07 6.19
N ILE A 19 8.06 0.09 5.56
CA ILE A 19 7.22 1.29 5.54
C ILE A 19 6.77 1.66 6.96
N LEU A 20 6.29 0.69 7.72
CA LEU A 20 5.82 0.92 9.08
C LEU A 20 6.94 1.37 10.02
N ASN A 21 8.11 0.71 9.93
CA ASN A 21 9.24 1.01 10.81
C ASN A 21 9.89 2.35 10.49
N ASN A 22 9.97 2.71 9.23
CA ASN A 22 10.61 3.95 8.78
C ASN A 22 9.62 5.11 8.65
N LYS A 23 8.33 4.84 8.86
CA LYS A 23 7.26 5.84 8.73
C LYS A 23 7.30 6.55 7.39
N GLU A 24 7.55 5.79 6.33
CA GLU A 24 7.59 6.34 4.97
C GLU A 24 6.21 6.82 4.55
N LYS A 25 6.19 7.95 3.84
CA LYS A 25 4.96 8.50 3.28
C LYS A 25 4.79 7.96 1.86
N ILE A 26 4.20 6.80 1.75
CA ILE A 26 4.01 6.10 0.49
C ILE A 26 2.52 5.83 0.30
N ASP A 27 2.04 6.12 -0.91
CA ASP A 27 0.66 5.81 -1.26
C ASP A 27 0.51 4.31 -1.49
N ILE A 28 -0.36 3.69 -0.73
CA ILE A 28 -0.64 2.26 -0.80
C ILE A 28 -2.09 2.09 -1.24
N PHE A 29 -2.33 1.12 -2.09
CA PHE A 29 -3.65 0.88 -2.69
C PHE A 29 -4.09 -0.55 -2.49
N TYR A 30 -5.39 -0.71 -2.37
CA TYR A 30 -6.09 -1.97 -2.40
C TYR A 30 -7.32 -1.79 -3.30
N ASP A 31 -7.43 -2.61 -4.35
CA ASP A 31 -8.56 -2.56 -5.28
C ASP A 31 -8.81 -1.13 -5.80
N GLU A 32 -7.74 -0.47 -6.25
CA GLU A 32 -7.75 0.91 -6.77
C GLU A 32 -8.15 1.97 -5.75
N ARG A 33 -8.25 1.62 -4.48
CA ARG A 33 -8.62 2.56 -3.41
C ARG A 33 -7.43 2.83 -2.51
N PRO A 34 -7.17 4.09 -2.15
CA PRO A 34 -6.07 4.40 -1.23
C PRO A 34 -6.37 3.89 0.18
N VAL A 35 -5.36 3.29 0.79
CA VAL A 35 -5.48 2.75 2.14
C VAL A 35 -4.25 3.12 2.97
N TRP A 36 -4.40 3.05 4.30
CA TRP A 36 -3.25 3.07 5.20
C TRP A 36 -3.19 1.75 5.95
N ILE A 37 -1.96 1.32 6.27
CA ILE A 37 -1.74 0.06 6.97
C ILE A 37 -1.71 0.33 8.46
N GLN A 38 -2.57 -0.37 9.20
CA GLN A 38 -2.64 -0.26 10.65
C GLN A 38 -1.75 -1.29 11.35
N GLY A 39 -1.57 -2.44 10.73
CA GLY A 39 -0.73 -3.50 11.27
C GLY A 39 -0.68 -4.69 10.32
N VAL A 40 0.24 -5.59 10.60
CA VAL A 40 0.41 -6.80 9.81
C VAL A 40 0.60 -8.01 10.72
N ASN A 41 0.14 -9.16 10.24
CA ASN A 41 0.33 -10.44 10.91
C ASN A 41 0.44 -11.51 9.83
N ASN A 42 1.65 -12.02 9.64
CA ASN A 42 1.95 -13.00 8.58
C ASN A 42 1.57 -12.46 7.20
N HIS A 43 0.54 -13.01 6.57
CA HIS A 43 0.12 -12.64 5.22
C HIS A 43 -1.04 -11.63 5.21
N ILE A 44 -1.50 -11.22 6.40
CA ILE A 44 -2.68 -10.38 6.52
C ILE A 44 -2.26 -8.99 6.99
N ALA A 45 -2.79 -7.97 6.34
CA ALA A 45 -2.65 -6.59 6.77
C ALA A 45 -4.02 -6.05 7.16
N ARG A 46 -4.07 -5.34 8.28
CA ARG A 46 -5.26 -4.57 8.63
C ARG A 46 -5.10 -3.19 8.04
N VAL A 47 -6.04 -2.80 7.21
CA VAL A 47 -5.98 -1.52 6.50
C VAL A 47 -7.22 -0.69 6.79
N GLY A 48 -7.05 0.62 6.71
CA GLY A 48 -8.16 1.56 6.70
C GLY A 48 -8.27 2.20 5.33
N PHE A 49 -9.50 2.35 4.84
CA PHE A 49 -9.75 3.00 3.57
C PHE A 49 -9.87 4.51 3.79
N ILE A 50 -9.08 5.27 3.04
CA ILE A 50 -9.04 6.72 3.22
C ILE A 50 -10.36 7.36 2.80
N ASP A 51 -11.05 6.77 1.83
CA ASP A 51 -12.27 7.35 1.24
C ASP A 51 -13.50 7.28 2.16
N ASN A 52 -13.58 6.26 3.03
CA ASN A 52 -14.75 6.09 3.90
C ASN A 52 -14.41 5.67 5.34
N PHE A 53 -13.12 5.56 5.67
CA PHE A 53 -12.62 5.16 6.98
C PHE A 53 -13.03 3.75 7.42
N GLU A 54 -13.45 2.92 6.49
CA GLU A 54 -13.72 1.51 6.76
C GLU A 54 -12.40 0.78 7.07
N GLU A 55 -12.46 -0.23 7.93
CA GLU A 55 -11.30 -1.06 8.25
C GLU A 55 -11.54 -2.47 7.75
N ARG A 56 -10.50 -3.11 7.25
CA ARG A 56 -10.60 -4.46 6.70
C ARG A 56 -9.27 -5.18 6.82
N ASP A 57 -9.35 -6.50 7.02
CA ASP A 57 -8.19 -7.38 6.92
C ASP A 57 -8.10 -7.87 5.48
N VAL A 58 -6.94 -7.68 4.86
CA VAL A 58 -6.69 -8.04 3.47
C VAL A 58 -5.37 -8.80 3.37
N PHE A 59 -5.19 -9.57 2.29
CA PHE A 59 -3.90 -10.19 2.03
C PHE A 59 -2.88 -9.14 1.62
N ILE A 60 -1.65 -9.27 2.15
CA ILE A 60 -0.56 -8.32 1.82
C ILE A 60 -0.29 -8.34 0.32
N GLU A 61 -0.34 -9.51 -0.32
CA GLU A 61 -0.09 -9.61 -1.75
C GLU A 61 -1.13 -8.92 -2.62
N ASP A 62 -2.26 -8.51 -2.06
CA ASP A 62 -3.26 -7.72 -2.78
C ASP A 62 -3.01 -6.21 -2.67
N LEU A 63 -2.04 -5.81 -1.86
CA LEU A 63 -1.65 -4.41 -1.71
C LEU A 63 -0.57 -4.05 -2.72
N TYR A 64 -0.54 -2.79 -3.13
CA TYR A 64 0.50 -2.32 -4.04
C TYR A 64 0.81 -0.85 -3.80
N GLU A 65 2.04 -0.47 -4.16
CA GLU A 65 2.49 0.90 -4.21
C GLU A 65 2.39 1.37 -5.64
N ARG A 66 2.14 2.66 -5.81
CA ARG A 66 2.07 3.25 -7.16
C ARG A 66 3.06 4.40 -7.21
N ASN A 67 4.07 4.29 -8.05
CA ASN A 67 5.10 5.30 -8.24
C ASN A 67 4.95 5.93 -9.62
N LEU A 68 5.05 7.26 -9.67
CA LEU A 68 4.92 8.00 -10.92
C LEU A 68 6.29 8.58 -11.28
N TYR A 69 6.74 8.32 -12.51
CA TYR A 69 8.00 8.85 -13.03
C TYR A 69 7.75 9.68 -14.28
N ASN A 70 8.48 10.78 -14.39
CA ASN A 70 8.47 11.62 -15.59
C ASN A 70 9.73 11.38 -16.40
#